data_f2ddf2869d546658a864314b91359bb1
#
_entry.id   f2ddf2869d546658a864314b91359bb1
#
_cell.length_a   1.000
_cell.length_b   1.000
_cell.length_c   1.000
_cell.angle_alpha   90.00
_cell.angle_beta   90.00
_cell.angle_gamma   90.00
#
_symmetry.space_group_name_H-M   'P 1'
#
loop_
_entity.id
_entity.type
_entity.pdbx_description
1 polymer ?
#
loop_
_entity_poly.entity_id
_entity_poly.type
_entity_poly.pdbx_seq_one_letter_code
_entity_poly.pdbx_strand_id
1 'polypeptide(L)'
;DAFVPIVDTIEPKAGATEGTLLLGGEVLDDGSSHASTERGIVLGRHPDPEPGGFGVTVLEAGLGLGKFEATPSNLVAGKKYYYRAFAKNAEGTSYGSQERFTAIKEPTGPAWASAQASGQAADWWTSQWFGSFFLGKNGWMRHETIGWLFAVDDGAGGVWLWQENLGWLWTGEGVYPYVFLNAEKGWGFLLGDAEGRVFIYRYADSSWFDVAEGTERK
;
A
#
# COMPACT_ATOMS: atom_id res chain seq x y z
N ASP A 1 -6.28 -37.77 -26.66
CA ASP A 1 -6.57 -36.57 -27.49
C ASP A 1 -6.09 -35.35 -26.72
N ALA A 2 -5.44 -34.42 -27.43
CA ALA A 2 -5.01 -33.15 -26.85
C ALA A 2 -6.21 -32.21 -26.69
N PHE A 3 -6.21 -31.39 -25.66
CA PHE A 3 -7.26 -30.40 -25.37
C PHE A 3 -6.65 -29.13 -24.74
N VAL A 4 -7.43 -28.08 -24.62
CA VAL A 4 -6.98 -26.85 -23.95
C VAL A 4 -6.72 -27.10 -22.47
N PRO A 5 -5.76 -26.41 -21.82
CA PRO A 5 -5.45 -26.61 -20.41
C PRO A 5 -6.65 -26.33 -19.51
N ILE A 6 -6.64 -26.89 -18.30
CA ILE A 6 -7.58 -26.54 -17.23
C ILE A 6 -6.81 -25.73 -16.18
N VAL A 7 -7.30 -24.53 -15.88
CA VAL A 7 -6.64 -23.59 -14.96
C VAL A 7 -7.64 -22.93 -14.01
N ASP A 8 -7.25 -22.80 -12.74
CA ASP A 8 -7.99 -22.06 -11.72
C ASP A 8 -7.25 -20.77 -11.33
N THR A 9 -8.02 -19.72 -11.04
CA THR A 9 -7.49 -18.49 -10.44
C THR A 9 -7.54 -18.62 -8.91
N ILE A 10 -6.47 -18.24 -8.25
CA ILE A 10 -6.36 -18.23 -6.79
C ILE A 10 -6.56 -16.79 -6.30
N GLU A 11 -7.31 -16.61 -5.21
CA GLU A 11 -7.51 -15.30 -4.57
C GLU A 11 -6.19 -14.58 -4.28
N PRO A 12 -6.18 -13.22 -4.32
CA PRO A 12 -4.97 -12.44 -4.10
C PRO A 12 -4.51 -12.57 -2.63
N LYS A 13 -3.22 -12.66 -2.41
CA LYS A 13 -2.64 -12.73 -1.07
C LYS A 13 -1.45 -11.77 -0.90
N ALA A 14 -1.13 -11.45 0.35
CA ALA A 14 0.08 -10.72 0.65
C ALA A 14 1.32 -11.54 0.26
N GLY A 15 2.31 -10.90 -0.34
CA GLY A 15 3.59 -11.52 -0.68
C GLY A 15 4.49 -11.69 0.55
N ALA A 16 5.58 -12.44 0.36
CA ALA A 16 6.59 -12.63 1.41
C ALA A 16 7.38 -11.33 1.71
N THR A 17 7.51 -10.46 0.71
CA THR A 17 8.02 -9.11 0.90
C THR A 17 6.84 -8.22 1.22
N GLU A 18 6.99 -7.45 2.28
CA GLU A 18 5.96 -6.54 2.76
C GLU A 18 5.54 -5.53 1.68
N GLY A 19 4.24 -5.20 1.65
CA GLY A 19 3.67 -4.34 0.62
C GLY A 19 3.51 -4.98 -0.76
N THR A 20 3.94 -6.22 -0.95
CA THR A 20 3.75 -6.93 -2.22
C THR A 20 2.44 -7.70 -2.25
N LEU A 21 1.77 -7.64 -3.41
CA LEU A 21 0.59 -8.44 -3.70
C LEU A 21 0.98 -9.59 -4.62
N LEU A 22 0.56 -10.81 -4.27
CA LEU A 22 0.70 -11.99 -5.12
C LEU A 22 -0.65 -12.36 -5.72
N LEU A 23 -0.67 -12.48 -7.04
CA LEU A 23 -1.78 -13.01 -7.80
C LEU A 23 -1.43 -14.44 -8.19
N GLY A 24 -2.34 -15.38 -7.95
CA GLY A 24 -2.06 -16.79 -8.12
C GLY A 24 -2.95 -17.49 -9.13
N GLY A 25 -2.46 -18.62 -9.62
CA GLY A 25 -3.21 -19.59 -10.40
C GLY A 25 -2.67 -21.00 -10.20
N GLU A 26 -3.45 -21.98 -10.68
CA GLU A 26 -3.05 -23.36 -10.69
C GLU A 26 -3.47 -24.02 -12.00
N VAL A 27 -2.51 -24.56 -12.76
CA VAL A 27 -2.80 -25.41 -13.91
C VAL A 27 -3.05 -26.81 -13.40
N LEU A 28 -4.32 -27.22 -13.49
CA LEU A 28 -4.79 -28.53 -13.01
C LEU A 28 -4.53 -29.62 -14.04
N ASP A 29 -4.66 -29.29 -15.32
CA ASP A 29 -4.40 -30.17 -16.44
C ASP A 29 -3.81 -29.36 -17.61
N ASP A 30 -2.75 -29.87 -18.23
CA ASP A 30 -2.05 -29.17 -19.32
C ASP A 30 -2.53 -29.59 -20.72
N GLY A 31 -3.58 -30.40 -20.81
CA GLY A 31 -4.12 -30.90 -22.06
C GLY A 31 -3.18 -31.86 -22.80
N SER A 32 -2.30 -32.56 -22.07
CA SER A 32 -1.29 -33.47 -22.61
C SER A 32 -0.12 -32.79 -23.35
N SER A 33 0.06 -31.48 -23.14
CA SER A 33 1.12 -30.68 -23.77
C SER A 33 2.35 -30.46 -22.87
N HIS A 34 2.28 -30.90 -21.61
CA HIS A 34 3.35 -30.88 -20.58
C HIS A 34 4.24 -29.60 -20.60
N ALA A 35 5.47 -29.75 -21.04
CA ALA A 35 6.48 -28.70 -20.95
C ALA A 35 6.24 -27.45 -21.81
N SER A 36 5.26 -27.47 -22.72
CA SER A 36 4.95 -26.34 -23.60
C SER A 36 3.72 -25.54 -23.19
N THR A 37 3.08 -25.87 -22.08
CA THR A 37 1.93 -25.10 -21.59
C THR A 37 2.41 -23.82 -20.90
N GLU A 38 2.21 -22.67 -21.56
CA GLU A 38 2.44 -21.34 -21.01
C GLU A 38 1.39 -21.03 -19.93
N ARG A 39 1.78 -20.32 -18.88
CA ARG A 39 0.86 -19.93 -17.81
C ARG A 39 1.21 -18.56 -17.24
N GLY A 40 0.20 -17.90 -16.66
CA GLY A 40 0.37 -16.58 -16.07
C GLY A 40 -0.93 -15.95 -15.63
N ILE A 41 -0.87 -14.66 -15.39
CA ILE A 41 -1.99 -13.83 -14.97
C ILE A 41 -2.26 -12.77 -16.04
N VAL A 42 -3.53 -12.58 -16.39
CA VAL A 42 -3.98 -11.40 -17.13
C VAL A 42 -4.67 -10.45 -16.15
N LEU A 43 -4.26 -9.18 -16.18
CA LEU A 43 -4.66 -8.15 -15.22
C LEU A 43 -5.13 -6.91 -15.96
N GLY A 44 -6.28 -6.35 -15.59
CA GLY A 44 -6.82 -5.14 -16.20
C GLY A 44 -7.75 -4.38 -15.27
N ARG A 45 -8.20 -3.20 -15.72
CA ARG A 45 -9.14 -2.34 -14.96
C ARG A 45 -10.60 -2.57 -15.32
N HIS A 46 -10.86 -3.42 -16.29
CA HIS A 46 -12.20 -3.85 -16.71
C HIS A 46 -12.41 -5.34 -16.43
N PRO A 47 -13.65 -5.77 -16.21
CA PRO A 47 -13.96 -7.20 -16.07
C PRO A 47 -13.47 -8.01 -17.28
N ASP A 48 -13.26 -9.30 -17.05
CA ASP A 48 -12.84 -10.29 -18.03
C ASP A 48 -11.60 -9.88 -18.86
N PRO A 49 -10.46 -9.56 -18.20
CA PRO A 49 -9.26 -9.18 -18.90
C PRO A 49 -8.75 -10.33 -19.78
N GLU A 50 -8.32 -9.99 -21.01
CA GLU A 50 -7.71 -10.92 -21.96
C GLU A 50 -6.45 -10.32 -22.59
N PRO A 51 -5.47 -11.13 -22.99
CA PRO A 51 -4.27 -10.65 -23.67
C PRO A 51 -4.61 -9.80 -24.89
N GLY A 52 -3.91 -8.66 -25.03
CA GLY A 52 -4.17 -7.71 -26.11
C GLY A 52 -5.34 -6.76 -25.89
N GLY A 53 -6.14 -6.92 -24.82
CA GLY A 53 -7.18 -5.99 -24.44
C GLY A 53 -6.62 -4.62 -24.02
N PHE A 54 -7.42 -3.57 -24.17
CA PHE A 54 -7.00 -2.21 -23.78
C PHE A 54 -6.71 -2.10 -22.27
N GLY A 55 -5.48 -1.69 -21.94
CA GLY A 55 -5.05 -1.53 -20.55
C GLY A 55 -4.90 -2.86 -19.78
N VAL A 56 -4.75 -3.97 -20.50
CA VAL A 56 -4.47 -5.30 -19.94
C VAL A 56 -2.97 -5.55 -19.90
N THR A 57 -2.49 -6.01 -18.75
CA THR A 57 -1.12 -6.48 -18.53
C THR A 57 -1.12 -8.00 -18.45
N VAL A 58 -0.16 -8.65 -19.11
CA VAL A 58 0.09 -10.08 -18.97
C VAL A 58 1.32 -10.27 -18.10
N LEU A 59 1.17 -11.06 -17.05
CA LEU A 59 2.25 -11.46 -16.13
C LEU A 59 2.54 -12.93 -16.38
N GLU A 60 3.60 -13.22 -17.11
CA GLU A 60 4.02 -14.60 -17.38
C GLU A 60 4.60 -15.25 -16.12
N ALA A 61 4.23 -16.49 -15.86
CA ALA A 61 4.64 -17.26 -14.68
C ALA A 61 5.26 -18.62 -15.04
N GLY A 62 5.92 -18.70 -16.19
CA GLY A 62 6.63 -19.88 -16.66
C GLY A 62 5.75 -20.90 -17.38
N LEU A 63 6.13 -22.17 -17.30
CA LEU A 63 5.51 -23.26 -18.07
C LEU A 63 5.07 -24.40 -17.15
N GLY A 64 4.13 -25.22 -17.62
CA GLY A 64 3.77 -26.51 -17.05
C GLY A 64 2.65 -26.49 -16.00
N LEU A 65 2.47 -27.62 -15.31
CA LEU A 65 1.44 -27.88 -14.31
C LEU A 65 1.69 -27.21 -12.97
N GLY A 66 0.64 -27.18 -12.13
CA GLY A 66 0.68 -26.80 -10.72
C GLY A 66 0.52 -25.31 -10.45
N LYS A 67 0.76 -24.94 -9.20
CA LYS A 67 0.59 -23.57 -8.70
C LYS A 67 1.68 -22.64 -9.22
N PHE A 68 1.28 -21.40 -9.45
CA PHE A 68 2.17 -20.32 -9.83
C PHE A 68 1.69 -19.00 -9.22
N GLU A 69 2.59 -18.05 -9.14
CA GLU A 69 2.34 -16.73 -8.60
C GLU A 69 3.00 -15.68 -9.46
N ALA A 70 2.40 -14.49 -9.52
CA ALA A 70 2.95 -13.34 -10.20
C ALA A 70 2.73 -12.07 -9.35
N THR A 71 3.71 -11.20 -9.34
CA THR A 71 3.65 -9.92 -8.63
C THR A 71 3.32 -8.81 -9.62
N PRO A 72 2.16 -8.15 -9.50
CA PRO A 72 1.83 -7.02 -10.35
C PRO A 72 2.68 -5.79 -9.97
N SER A 73 3.00 -4.98 -10.94
CA SER A 73 3.70 -3.70 -10.76
C SER A 73 2.92 -2.56 -11.38
N ASN A 74 3.30 -1.32 -11.01
CA ASN A 74 2.72 -0.09 -11.58
C ASN A 74 1.20 0.03 -11.41
N LEU A 75 0.68 -0.48 -10.30
CA LEU A 75 -0.73 -0.34 -9.97
C LEU A 75 -1.06 1.10 -9.55
N VAL A 76 -2.20 1.60 -10.00
CA VAL A 76 -2.68 2.91 -9.60
C VAL A 76 -3.48 2.77 -8.30
N ALA A 77 -2.97 3.36 -7.24
CA ALA A 77 -3.58 3.31 -5.91
C ALA A 77 -5.06 3.72 -5.90
N GLY A 78 -5.86 3.02 -5.12
CA GLY A 78 -7.30 3.22 -4.99
C GLY A 78 -8.11 2.78 -6.22
N LYS A 79 -7.49 2.16 -7.21
CA LYS A 79 -8.19 1.65 -8.39
C LYS A 79 -8.47 0.16 -8.23
N LYS A 80 -9.65 -0.24 -8.71
CA LYS A 80 -10.05 -1.64 -8.80
C LYS A 80 -9.41 -2.28 -10.01
N TYR A 81 -8.92 -3.49 -9.81
CA TYR A 81 -8.36 -4.36 -10.83
C TYR A 81 -9.08 -5.70 -10.83
N TYR A 82 -9.17 -6.28 -12.00
CA TYR A 82 -9.70 -7.63 -12.25
C TYR A 82 -8.57 -8.46 -12.83
N TYR A 83 -8.50 -9.73 -12.47
CA TYR A 83 -7.50 -10.63 -13.03
C TYR A 83 -8.03 -12.05 -13.16
N ARG A 84 -7.39 -12.80 -14.04
CA ARG A 84 -7.61 -14.22 -14.24
C ARG A 84 -6.29 -14.93 -14.44
N ALA A 85 -6.14 -16.12 -13.93
CA ALA A 85 -5.11 -17.04 -14.36
C ALA A 85 -5.39 -17.49 -15.78
N PHE A 86 -4.36 -17.68 -16.58
CA PHE A 86 -4.45 -18.30 -17.90
C PHE A 86 -3.44 -19.43 -18.05
N ALA A 87 -3.79 -20.40 -18.90
CA ALA A 87 -2.89 -21.42 -19.40
C ALA A 87 -3.12 -21.60 -20.90
N LYS A 88 -2.04 -21.80 -21.66
CA LYS A 88 -2.08 -21.88 -23.11
C LYS A 88 -1.17 -23.00 -23.61
N ASN A 89 -1.70 -23.82 -24.50
CA ASN A 89 -0.98 -24.82 -25.26
C ASN A 89 -1.24 -24.69 -26.76
N ALA A 90 -0.87 -25.69 -27.55
CA ALA A 90 -1.10 -25.69 -29.00
C ALA A 90 -2.61 -25.73 -29.39
N GLU A 91 -3.47 -26.26 -28.53
CA GLU A 91 -4.92 -26.39 -28.77
C GLU A 91 -5.68 -25.10 -28.43
N GLY A 92 -5.07 -24.20 -27.62
CA GLY A 92 -5.68 -22.91 -27.28
C GLY A 92 -5.34 -22.40 -25.90
N THR A 93 -6.07 -21.36 -25.48
CA THR A 93 -5.95 -20.69 -24.18
C THR A 93 -7.19 -20.90 -23.36
N SER A 94 -7.04 -21.22 -22.09
CA SER A 94 -8.10 -21.27 -21.09
C SER A 94 -7.84 -20.25 -19.98
N TYR A 95 -8.89 -19.88 -19.27
CA TYR A 95 -8.86 -18.91 -18.18
C TYR A 95 -9.57 -19.47 -16.96
N GLY A 96 -9.04 -19.23 -15.78
CA GLY A 96 -9.71 -19.47 -14.52
C GLY A 96 -10.83 -18.45 -14.23
N SER A 97 -11.46 -18.60 -13.08
CA SER A 97 -12.45 -17.64 -12.55
C SER A 97 -11.86 -16.24 -12.48
N GLN A 98 -12.73 -15.22 -12.58
CA GLN A 98 -12.31 -13.85 -12.40
C GLN A 98 -12.26 -13.49 -10.93
N GLU A 99 -11.12 -12.95 -10.51
CA GLU A 99 -10.92 -12.36 -9.21
C GLU A 99 -10.70 -10.85 -9.32
N ARG A 100 -10.78 -10.15 -8.18
CA ARG A 100 -10.63 -8.69 -8.13
C ARG A 100 -9.97 -8.23 -6.83
N PHE A 101 -9.26 -7.11 -6.92
CA PHE A 101 -8.75 -6.39 -5.75
C PHE A 101 -8.76 -4.88 -6.00
N THR A 102 -8.58 -4.10 -4.95
CA THR A 102 -8.31 -2.68 -5.04
C THR A 102 -6.85 -2.45 -4.68
N ALA A 103 -6.10 -1.80 -5.59
CA ALA A 103 -4.71 -1.46 -5.30
C ALA A 103 -4.65 -0.48 -4.13
N ILE A 104 -3.95 -0.85 -3.07
CA ILE A 104 -3.72 0.03 -1.93
C ILE A 104 -2.64 1.04 -2.26
N LYS A 105 -2.72 2.23 -1.67
CA LYS A 105 -1.68 3.22 -1.73
C LYS A 105 -0.68 2.90 -0.63
N GLU A 106 0.53 2.54 -1.02
CA GLU A 106 1.61 2.38 -0.05
C GLU A 106 2.22 3.74 0.30
N PRO A 107 2.64 3.95 1.56
CA PRO A 107 3.47 5.09 1.89
C PRO A 107 4.81 4.95 1.16
N THR A 108 5.24 6.02 0.51
CA THR A 108 6.47 6.05 -0.29
C THR A 108 7.50 6.98 0.31
N GLY A 109 8.77 6.61 0.18
CA GLY A 109 9.91 7.35 0.69
C GLY A 109 10.60 6.68 1.89
N PRO A 110 11.85 7.07 2.17
CA PRO A 110 12.66 6.45 3.23
C PRO A 110 12.03 6.55 4.63
N ALA A 111 11.29 7.61 4.93
CA ALA A 111 10.60 7.79 6.21
C ALA A 111 9.57 6.68 6.49
N TRP A 112 9.05 6.05 5.47
CA TRP A 112 7.98 5.05 5.55
C TRP A 112 8.46 3.62 5.24
N ALA A 113 9.76 3.40 5.11
CA ALA A 113 10.32 2.12 4.69
C ALA A 113 9.94 0.95 5.61
N SER A 114 9.64 1.22 6.90
CA SER A 114 9.20 0.23 7.87
C SER A 114 7.68 0.19 8.10
N ALA A 115 6.89 0.97 7.35
CA ALA A 115 5.44 1.02 7.53
C ALA A 115 4.76 -0.21 6.94
N GLN A 116 3.80 -0.75 7.67
CA GLN A 116 3.07 -1.99 7.36
C GLN A 116 1.58 -1.73 7.23
N ALA A 117 0.90 -2.44 6.33
CA ALA A 117 -0.56 -2.41 6.27
C ALA A 117 -1.14 -2.94 7.60
N SER A 118 -2.00 -2.15 8.26
CA SER A 118 -2.46 -2.48 9.60
C SER A 118 -3.38 -3.71 9.68
N GLY A 119 -3.92 -4.17 8.56
CA GLY A 119 -4.88 -5.27 8.48
C GLY A 119 -6.27 -4.96 9.08
N GLN A 120 -6.45 -3.79 9.70
CA GLN A 120 -7.73 -3.42 10.34
C GLN A 120 -8.73 -2.80 9.36
N ALA A 121 -8.25 -2.02 8.40
CA ALA A 121 -9.06 -1.44 7.33
C ALA A 121 -8.17 -1.08 6.14
N ALA A 122 -8.76 -0.97 4.95
CA ALA A 122 -8.06 -0.53 3.74
C ALA A 122 -7.44 0.87 3.95
N ASP A 123 -6.24 1.05 3.43
CA ASP A 123 -5.47 2.31 3.48
C ASP A 123 -4.99 2.75 4.89
N TRP A 124 -5.13 1.87 5.91
CA TRP A 124 -4.50 2.08 7.22
C TRP A 124 -3.15 1.37 7.30
N TRP A 125 -2.16 2.11 7.81
CA TRP A 125 -0.77 1.69 7.95
C TRP A 125 -0.30 1.84 9.38
N THR A 126 0.68 1.04 9.78
CA THR A 126 1.33 1.14 11.08
C THR A 126 2.84 1.26 10.86
N SER A 127 3.45 2.26 11.45
CA SER A 127 4.89 2.44 11.52
C SER A 127 5.36 2.26 12.96
N GLN A 128 6.50 1.59 13.17
CA GLN A 128 7.05 1.39 14.52
C GLN A 128 7.41 2.70 15.22
N TRP A 129 7.81 3.70 14.45
CA TRP A 129 8.22 4.99 15.02
C TRP A 129 7.10 6.03 15.02
N PHE A 130 6.14 5.98 14.10
CA PHE A 130 5.11 7.00 13.94
C PHE A 130 3.72 6.58 14.45
N GLY A 131 3.48 5.27 14.66
CA GLY A 131 2.15 4.76 15.04
C GLY A 131 1.25 4.47 13.84
N SER A 132 -0.06 4.47 14.07
CA SER A 132 -1.04 4.12 13.05
C SER A 132 -1.56 5.35 12.31
N PHE A 133 -1.69 5.23 11.00
CA PHE A 133 -2.17 6.31 10.16
C PHE A 133 -2.92 5.78 8.92
N PHE A 134 -3.88 6.57 8.47
CA PHE A 134 -4.60 6.36 7.23
C PHE A 134 -3.96 7.20 6.11
N LEU A 135 -3.74 6.60 4.94
CA LEU A 135 -3.29 7.35 3.77
C LEU A 135 -4.46 7.86 2.94
N GLY A 136 -4.65 9.16 2.97
CA GLY A 136 -5.58 9.85 2.13
C GLY A 136 -5.07 10.09 0.70
N LYS A 137 -5.70 10.98 -0.02
CA LYS A 137 -5.31 11.39 -1.39
C LYS A 137 -4.29 12.53 -1.34
N ASN A 138 -3.41 12.57 -2.35
CA ASN A 138 -2.54 13.72 -2.63
C ASN A 138 -1.64 14.17 -1.45
N GLY A 139 -1.08 13.22 -0.67
CA GLY A 139 -0.20 13.55 0.46
C GLY A 139 -0.92 13.77 1.79
N TRP A 140 -2.23 13.82 1.81
CA TRP A 140 -2.98 13.86 3.06
C TRP A 140 -2.96 12.51 3.75
N MET A 141 -2.78 12.52 5.06
CA MET A 141 -2.89 11.37 5.93
C MET A 141 -3.67 11.73 7.20
N ARG A 142 -4.21 10.73 7.86
CA ARG A 142 -4.81 10.89 9.19
C ARG A 142 -4.06 10.02 10.18
N HIS A 143 -3.30 10.62 11.05
CA HIS A 143 -2.66 9.94 12.16
C HIS A 143 -3.70 9.64 13.25
N GLU A 144 -3.61 8.48 13.88
CA GLU A 144 -4.59 8.05 14.89
C GLU A 144 -4.75 9.05 16.05
N THR A 145 -3.65 9.68 16.45
CA THR A 145 -3.61 10.62 17.58
C THR A 145 -3.64 12.07 17.10
N ILE A 146 -2.75 12.48 16.19
CA ILE A 146 -2.56 13.90 15.80
C ILE A 146 -3.69 14.41 14.87
N GLY A 147 -4.47 13.51 14.26
CA GLY A 147 -5.51 13.87 13.33
C GLY A 147 -5.01 14.06 11.89
N TRP A 148 -5.60 14.98 11.14
CA TRP A 148 -5.26 15.21 9.74
C TRP A 148 -3.95 15.97 9.58
N LEU A 149 -3.09 15.42 8.71
CA LEU A 149 -1.77 15.93 8.37
C LEU A 149 -1.60 15.90 6.84
N PHE A 150 -0.80 16.81 6.32
CA PHE A 150 -0.27 16.70 4.97
C PHE A 150 1.21 16.33 5.08
N ALA A 151 1.63 15.22 4.49
CA ALA A 151 2.96 14.66 4.66
C ALA A 151 3.78 14.74 3.38
N VAL A 152 5.03 15.16 3.52
CA VAL A 152 6.05 15.20 2.47
C VAL A 152 7.33 14.57 2.99
N ASP A 153 7.73 13.45 2.39
CA ASP A 153 9.01 12.80 2.70
C ASP A 153 10.18 13.72 2.31
N ASP A 154 11.20 13.83 3.16
CA ASP A 154 12.36 14.69 2.91
C ASP A 154 13.45 14.02 2.06
N GLY A 155 13.25 12.74 1.72
CA GLY A 155 14.21 11.93 0.96
C GLY A 155 15.39 11.40 1.76
N ALA A 156 15.48 11.70 3.05
CA ALA A 156 16.60 11.35 3.93
C ALA A 156 16.17 10.55 5.18
N GLY A 157 14.91 10.12 5.23
CA GLY A 157 14.35 9.36 6.35
C GLY A 157 13.57 10.20 7.34
N GLY A 158 13.46 11.50 7.10
CA GLY A 158 12.57 12.40 7.81
C GLY A 158 11.31 12.72 7.00
N VAL A 159 10.37 13.37 7.65
CA VAL A 159 9.11 13.79 7.05
C VAL A 159 8.72 15.19 7.50
N TRP A 160 8.32 16.01 6.53
CA TRP A 160 7.63 17.25 6.78
C TRP A 160 6.14 16.99 6.89
N LEU A 161 5.54 17.42 7.99
CA LEU A 161 4.13 17.30 8.28
C LEU A 161 3.53 18.70 8.39
N TRP A 162 2.44 18.95 7.69
CA TRP A 162 1.67 20.16 7.91
C TRP A 162 0.41 19.85 8.72
N GLN A 163 0.18 20.60 9.76
CA GLN A 163 -1.00 20.53 10.63
C GLN A 163 -1.61 21.94 10.74
N GLU A 164 -2.94 22.02 10.72
CA GLU A 164 -3.68 23.28 10.60
C GLU A 164 -3.26 24.35 11.62
N ASN A 165 -3.14 23.96 12.89
CA ASN A 165 -2.84 24.88 13.98
C ASN A 165 -1.33 25.05 14.29
N LEU A 166 -0.49 24.18 13.76
CA LEU A 166 0.96 24.19 14.01
C LEU A 166 1.79 24.59 12.78
N GLY A 167 1.17 24.58 11.58
CA GLY A 167 1.90 24.77 10.34
C GLY A 167 2.82 23.59 10.02
N TRP A 168 3.99 23.85 9.45
CA TRP A 168 4.96 22.83 9.07
C TRP A 168 5.80 22.36 10.26
N LEU A 169 5.84 21.05 10.43
CA LEU A 169 6.65 20.33 11.41
C LEU A 169 7.61 19.41 10.67
N TRP A 170 8.78 19.17 11.22
CA TRP A 170 9.66 18.10 10.75
C TRP A 170 9.92 17.08 11.86
N THR A 171 9.94 15.80 11.51
CA THR A 171 10.31 14.69 12.40
C THR A 171 10.85 13.52 11.59
N GLY A 172 11.20 12.42 12.24
CA GLY A 172 11.66 11.19 11.57
C GLY A 172 11.85 10.06 12.55
N GLU A 173 12.28 8.90 12.05
CA GLU A 173 12.62 7.76 12.87
C GLU A 173 13.76 8.11 13.83
N GLY A 174 13.59 7.77 15.12
CA GLY A 174 14.53 8.12 16.19
C GLY A 174 14.46 9.57 16.67
N VAL A 175 13.61 10.41 16.06
CA VAL A 175 13.33 11.79 16.48
C VAL A 175 11.94 11.89 17.12
N TYR A 176 10.91 11.35 16.46
CA TYR A 176 9.55 11.34 16.99
C TYR A 176 9.49 10.70 18.39
N PRO A 177 8.78 11.26 19.35
CA PRO A 177 7.75 12.31 19.27
C PRO A 177 8.27 13.76 19.33
N TYR A 178 9.57 13.99 19.23
CA TYR A 178 10.09 15.34 19.05
C TYR A 178 9.85 15.82 17.61
N VAL A 179 9.47 17.09 17.47
CA VAL A 179 9.19 17.73 16.19
C VAL A 179 9.88 19.09 16.12
N PHE A 180 10.40 19.44 14.96
CA PHE A 180 10.90 20.78 14.69
C PHE A 180 9.75 21.64 14.15
N LEU A 181 9.42 22.71 14.84
CA LEU A 181 8.38 23.67 14.50
C LEU A 181 8.96 24.72 13.55
N ASN A 182 8.60 24.65 12.27
CA ASN A 182 9.22 25.52 11.25
C ASN A 182 8.87 27.01 11.44
N ALA A 183 7.66 27.31 11.87
CA ALA A 183 7.23 28.70 12.12
C ALA A 183 8.01 29.35 13.26
N GLU A 184 8.29 28.61 14.32
CA GLU A 184 8.95 29.08 15.53
C GLU A 184 10.49 28.89 15.49
N LYS A 185 10.99 28.16 14.48
CA LYS A 185 12.42 27.75 14.40
C LYS A 185 12.91 27.07 15.67
N GLY A 186 12.04 26.30 16.33
CA GLY A 186 12.27 25.65 17.61
C GLY A 186 11.80 24.20 17.65
N TRP A 187 12.18 23.51 18.72
CA TRP A 187 11.75 22.14 18.95
C TRP A 187 10.51 22.09 19.84
N GLY A 188 9.68 21.08 19.60
CA GLY A 188 8.56 20.72 20.46
C GLY A 188 8.52 19.21 20.73
N PHE A 189 7.72 18.83 21.71
CA PHE A 189 7.47 17.45 22.09
C PHE A 189 5.96 17.19 22.04
N LEU A 190 5.55 16.23 21.21
CA LEU A 190 4.16 15.81 21.07
C LEU A 190 3.78 14.82 22.19
N LEU A 191 2.68 15.09 22.87
CA LEU A 191 2.12 14.25 23.92
C LEU A 191 0.63 14.04 23.68
N GLY A 192 0.20 12.77 23.60
CA GLY A 192 -1.22 12.39 23.66
C GLY A 192 -1.66 12.10 25.07
N ASP A 193 -2.88 12.49 25.43
CA ASP A 193 -3.50 12.09 26.70
C ASP A 193 -4.42 10.86 26.54
N ALA A 194 -4.95 10.38 27.66
CA ALA A 194 -5.83 9.20 27.69
C ALA A 194 -7.20 9.44 27.02
N GLU A 195 -7.57 10.69 26.78
CA GLU A 195 -8.82 11.09 26.12
C GLU A 195 -8.63 11.33 24.61
N GLY A 196 -7.40 11.07 24.10
CA GLY A 196 -7.08 11.22 22.68
C GLY A 196 -6.81 12.66 22.24
N ARG A 197 -6.60 13.60 23.19
CA ARG A 197 -6.15 14.96 22.88
C ARG A 197 -4.64 14.98 22.69
N VAL A 198 -4.16 15.86 21.85
CA VAL A 198 -2.73 16.03 21.56
C VAL A 198 -2.28 17.42 21.98
N PHE A 199 -1.20 17.45 22.70
CA PHE A 199 -0.53 18.65 23.16
C PHE A 199 0.88 18.69 22.57
N ILE A 200 1.40 19.89 22.37
CA ILE A 200 2.81 20.08 22.08
C ILE A 200 3.43 20.96 23.17
N TYR A 201 4.53 20.46 23.75
CA TYR A 201 5.38 21.30 24.59
C TYR A 201 6.39 22.02 23.71
N ARG A 202 6.43 23.33 23.77
CA ARG A 202 7.36 24.18 23.01
C ARG A 202 8.55 24.52 23.88
N TYR A 203 9.73 24.16 23.43
CA TYR A 203 10.96 24.42 24.20
C TYR A 203 11.40 25.89 24.14
N ALA A 204 10.98 26.64 23.12
CA ALA A 204 11.36 28.04 22.91
C ALA A 204 10.85 28.96 24.01
N ASP A 205 9.64 28.72 24.50
CA ASP A 205 8.95 29.55 25.49
C ASP A 205 8.48 28.76 26.73
N SER A 206 8.78 27.47 26.77
CA SER A 206 8.39 26.56 27.85
C SER A 206 6.87 26.47 28.05
N SER A 207 6.10 26.56 26.98
CA SER A 207 4.63 26.53 26.99
C SER A 207 4.06 25.20 26.47
N TRP A 208 2.82 24.93 26.88
CA TRP A 208 2.00 23.88 26.28
C TRP A 208 0.96 24.48 25.33
N PHE A 209 0.74 23.82 24.22
CA PHE A 209 -0.23 24.19 23.22
C PHE A 209 -1.15 23.02 22.90
N ASP A 210 -2.45 23.22 22.92
CA ASP A 210 -3.46 22.24 22.51
C ASP A 210 -3.56 22.23 20.98
N VAL A 211 -3.21 21.09 20.37
CA VAL A 211 -3.11 20.96 18.91
C VAL A 211 -4.49 21.02 18.26
N ALA A 212 -5.53 20.49 18.90
CA ALA A 212 -6.88 20.49 18.34
C ALA A 212 -7.57 21.86 18.48
N GLU A 213 -7.41 22.51 19.63
CA GLU A 213 -8.04 23.81 19.91
C GLU A 213 -7.26 24.99 19.33
N GLY A 214 -6.00 24.81 19.00
CA GLY A 214 -5.13 25.88 18.51
C GLY A 214 -4.82 26.94 19.58
N THR A 215 -4.80 26.57 20.87
CA THR A 215 -4.67 27.49 21.98
C THR A 215 -3.53 27.12 22.93
N GLU A 216 -2.89 28.15 23.53
CA GLU A 216 -1.90 27.95 24.59
C GLU A 216 -2.58 27.55 25.90
N ARG A 217 -1.98 26.59 26.59
CA ARG A 217 -2.30 26.27 27.98
C ARG A 217 -1.27 26.90 28.90
N LYS A 218 -1.77 27.68 29.82
CA LYS A 218 -0.98 28.24 30.92
C LYS A 218 -0.84 27.25 32.08
#